data_8b70a180574d589cd711bb482cd31d08
#
_entry.id   8b70a180574d589cd711bb482cd31d08
#
_cell.length_a   1.000
_cell.length_b   1.000
_cell.length_c   1.000
_cell.angle_alpha   90.00
_cell.angle_beta   90.00
_cell.angle_gamma   90.00
#
_symmetry.space_group_name_H-M   'P 1'
#
loop_
_entity.id
_entity.type
_entity.pdbx_description
1 polymer ?
#
loop_
_entity_poly.entity_id
_entity_poly.type
_entity_poly.pdbx_seq_one_letter_code
_entity_poly.pdbx_strand_id
1 'polypeptide(L)'
;MTAEAPLTAAEYRDLLSTALEEAPYADTRAPSAHTLFMPDSHRTALYVDTTVVPGGRGVGKTFWYRSLLDEGLRDLAAAEYRISRLRRVIVSPGHGLAMRSGSYPSPQVLRALVASGDTYDIWYAVLLNALGEPELRALPNWSEKVAWVRVNPEPAQRTIERADREAYDKNLVHLLLFDALEHLHNDREQADRLVGGILRLALQMRFGTRNIRLKVFIRPDMFDSARQHFPDASKLSGYAAELTWTQTDLYGLLFHCLGNEDSETARRFRRITGGWVSEAEGTRHVPPLLLRNDVESQILLFEQIADPFMGSNFRKGRPYTWLPNHLMDGNGRISPRSFLQALLTAARSTHTAYPGHDRALHQEAIRAGVQKASQRRVEEVSEDTPWVELAIQPLAGCQVPIEKQTVLKMWADASLSAELAKDSARYAQADEPRLVRTGPRHPDDLPRLIEELKTLGVMTPPRRDGRLDLPDVYRIAFGLGRRGGVPRAKA
;
A
#
# COMPACT_ATOMS: atom_id res chain seq x y z
N MET A 1 -22.30 -35.61 16.81
CA MET A 1 -22.44 -34.49 15.89
C MET A 1 -22.07 -35.00 14.51
N THR A 2 -23.01 -35.09 13.59
CA THR A 2 -22.74 -35.45 12.18
C THR A 2 -21.83 -34.37 11.60
N ALA A 3 -20.69 -34.75 11.04
CA ALA A 3 -19.81 -33.82 10.34
C ALA A 3 -20.61 -33.13 9.21
N GLU A 4 -20.58 -31.80 9.18
CA GLU A 4 -21.28 -31.04 8.16
C GLU A 4 -20.61 -31.30 6.77
N ALA A 5 -21.43 -31.48 5.74
CA ALA A 5 -20.90 -31.74 4.41
C ALA A 5 -20.08 -30.54 3.89
N PRO A 6 -18.96 -30.79 3.18
CA PRO A 6 -18.16 -29.72 2.59
C PRO A 6 -18.98 -28.87 1.64
N LEU A 7 -18.56 -27.61 1.42
CA LEU A 7 -19.18 -26.73 0.43
C LEU A 7 -18.96 -27.30 -0.98
N THR A 8 -19.96 -27.19 -1.83
CA THR A 8 -19.88 -27.53 -3.25
C THR A 8 -19.06 -26.49 -4.02
N ALA A 9 -18.62 -26.81 -5.22
CA ALA A 9 -17.93 -25.89 -6.12
C ALA A 9 -18.75 -24.62 -6.41
N ALA A 10 -20.08 -24.76 -6.56
CA ALA A 10 -21.00 -23.65 -6.78
C ALA A 10 -21.06 -22.75 -5.54
N GLU A 11 -21.24 -23.32 -4.36
CA GLU A 11 -21.28 -22.56 -3.08
C GLU A 11 -19.99 -21.81 -2.81
N TYR A 12 -18.82 -22.42 -3.05
CA TYR A 12 -17.53 -21.70 -2.96
C TYR A 12 -17.42 -20.58 -4.00
N ARG A 13 -17.93 -20.78 -5.20
CA ARG A 13 -17.87 -19.78 -6.29
C ARG A 13 -18.73 -18.57 -5.97
N ASP A 14 -19.94 -18.82 -5.47
CA ASP A 14 -20.85 -17.76 -5.06
C ASP A 14 -20.28 -16.99 -3.85
N LEU A 15 -19.76 -17.70 -2.84
CA LEU A 15 -19.12 -17.09 -1.68
C LEU A 15 -17.89 -16.24 -2.07
N LEU A 16 -17.03 -16.71 -2.98
CA LEU A 16 -15.92 -15.91 -3.51
C LEU A 16 -16.42 -14.65 -4.22
N SER A 17 -17.48 -14.77 -5.02
CA SER A 17 -18.01 -13.67 -5.81
C SER A 17 -18.61 -12.57 -4.93
N THR A 18 -19.30 -12.92 -3.84
CA THR A 18 -19.93 -11.99 -2.90
C THR A 18 -18.88 -11.41 -1.92
N ALA A 19 -18.10 -12.26 -1.27
CA ALA A 19 -17.12 -11.84 -0.28
C ALA A 19 -16.02 -10.94 -0.86
N LEU A 20 -15.68 -11.09 -2.14
CA LEU A 20 -14.63 -10.32 -2.80
C LEU A 20 -15.15 -9.20 -3.69
N GLU A 21 -16.46 -8.97 -3.78
CA GLU A 21 -17.07 -7.98 -4.70
C GLU A 21 -16.49 -6.59 -4.53
N GLU A 22 -16.19 -6.20 -3.31
CA GLU A 22 -15.67 -4.87 -2.98
C GLU A 22 -14.13 -4.77 -2.99
N ALA A 23 -13.41 -5.87 -3.20
CA ALA A 23 -11.94 -5.86 -3.24
C ALA A 23 -11.33 -4.83 -4.21
N PRO A 24 -11.93 -4.55 -5.40
CA PRO A 24 -11.45 -3.51 -6.30
C PRO A 24 -11.57 -2.09 -5.73
N TYR A 25 -12.47 -1.86 -4.76
CA TYR A 25 -12.82 -0.55 -4.21
C TYR A 25 -12.29 -0.32 -2.78
N ALA A 26 -11.38 -1.15 -2.30
CA ALA A 26 -10.88 -1.11 -0.91
C ALA A 26 -10.30 0.25 -0.47
N ASP A 27 -9.81 1.08 -1.39
CA ASP A 27 -9.26 2.42 -1.08
C ASP A 27 -10.35 3.45 -0.75
N THR A 28 -11.55 3.28 -1.30
CA THR A 28 -12.66 4.24 -1.12
C THR A 28 -13.51 3.91 0.09
N ARG A 29 -13.54 2.65 0.51
CA ARG A 29 -14.34 2.21 1.64
C ARG A 29 -13.67 2.52 2.98
N ALA A 30 -14.48 2.91 3.96
CA ALA A 30 -14.01 3.02 5.34
C ALA A 30 -13.72 1.62 5.91
N PRO A 31 -12.62 1.42 6.63
CA PRO A 31 -12.38 0.18 7.35
C PRO A 31 -13.47 -0.03 8.42
N SER A 32 -13.75 -1.29 8.71
CA SER A 32 -14.74 -1.71 9.73
C SER A 32 -14.23 -2.96 10.45
N ALA A 33 -14.85 -3.34 11.54
CA ALA A 33 -14.40 -4.50 12.31
C ALA A 33 -14.35 -5.78 11.45
N HIS A 34 -15.36 -6.04 10.62
CA HIS A 34 -15.41 -7.23 9.79
C HIS A 34 -14.42 -7.21 8.61
N THR A 35 -13.98 -6.03 8.12
CA THR A 35 -12.95 -5.93 7.08
C THR A 35 -11.53 -5.89 7.64
N LEU A 36 -11.39 -5.78 8.97
CA LEU A 36 -10.10 -5.64 9.64
C LEU A 36 -9.40 -7.00 9.76
N PHE A 37 -8.61 -7.35 8.76
CA PHE A 37 -7.64 -8.44 8.82
C PHE A 37 -6.28 -7.91 9.29
N MET A 38 -5.62 -8.67 10.16
CA MET A 38 -4.38 -8.26 10.83
C MET A 38 -3.25 -9.27 10.54
N PRO A 39 -2.51 -9.10 9.42
CA PRO A 39 -1.38 -9.98 9.11
C PRO A 39 -0.24 -9.78 10.10
N ASP A 40 0.42 -10.85 10.51
CA ASP A 40 1.52 -10.79 11.49
C ASP A 40 2.68 -9.92 10.99
N SER A 41 2.91 -9.88 9.68
CA SER A 41 3.90 -9.03 9.00
C SER A 41 3.72 -7.52 9.26
N HIS A 42 2.50 -7.05 9.60
CA HIS A 42 2.22 -5.63 9.84
C HIS A 42 2.42 -5.18 11.29
N ARG A 43 2.61 -6.11 12.22
CA ARG A 43 2.70 -5.81 13.66
C ARG A 43 3.70 -4.71 13.99
N THR A 44 4.91 -4.79 13.42
CA THR A 44 6.00 -3.84 13.69
C THR A 44 5.67 -2.43 13.18
N ALA A 45 4.96 -2.33 12.05
CA ALA A 45 4.52 -1.05 11.48
C ALA A 45 3.54 -0.30 12.40
N LEU A 46 2.79 -1.04 13.24
CA LEU A 46 1.82 -0.45 14.16
C LEU A 46 2.39 -0.07 15.52
N TYR A 47 3.63 -0.42 15.86
CA TYR A 47 4.23 0.11 17.08
C TYR A 47 4.21 1.64 17.07
N VAL A 48 3.80 2.24 18.18
CA VAL A 48 3.71 3.71 18.33
C VAL A 48 5.03 4.39 17.96
N ASP A 49 6.14 3.72 18.27
CA ASP A 49 7.49 4.21 18.02
C ASP A 49 8.00 3.95 16.57
N THR A 50 7.27 3.23 15.73
CA THR A 50 7.58 3.14 14.31
C THR A 50 7.14 4.44 13.63
N THR A 51 8.11 5.21 13.15
CA THR A 51 7.91 6.54 12.60
C THR A 51 7.55 6.48 11.11
N VAL A 52 8.29 5.68 10.33
CA VAL A 52 8.08 5.57 8.88
C VAL A 52 7.50 4.20 8.56
N VAL A 53 6.42 4.19 7.81
CA VAL A 53 5.74 2.97 7.36
C VAL A 53 5.76 2.94 5.83
N PRO A 54 6.88 2.47 5.23
CA PRO A 54 6.95 2.32 3.79
C PRO A 54 5.99 1.23 3.32
N GLY A 55 5.41 1.42 2.15
CA GLY A 55 4.57 0.39 1.54
C GLY A 55 4.22 0.72 0.10
N GLY A 56 4.23 -0.29 -0.76
CA GLY A 56 3.83 -0.17 -2.16
C GLY A 56 2.37 0.27 -2.32
N ARG A 57 1.93 0.45 -3.57
CA ARG A 57 0.52 0.76 -3.85
C ARG A 57 -0.36 -0.47 -3.55
N GLY A 58 -1.51 -0.25 -2.92
CA GLY A 58 -2.49 -1.29 -2.61
C GLY A 58 -2.12 -2.24 -1.45
N VAL A 59 -1.05 -1.96 -0.67
CA VAL A 59 -0.64 -2.80 0.48
C VAL A 59 -1.39 -2.49 1.78
N GLY A 60 -2.24 -1.45 1.82
CA GLY A 60 -3.07 -1.13 2.98
C GLY A 60 -2.59 0.08 3.82
N LYS A 61 -1.75 0.98 3.28
CA LYS A 61 -1.35 2.22 3.98
C LYS A 61 -2.55 3.04 4.45
N THR A 62 -3.42 3.43 3.53
CA THR A 62 -4.63 4.21 3.82
C THR A 62 -5.62 3.46 4.71
N PHE A 63 -5.69 2.14 4.57
CA PHE A 63 -6.50 1.30 5.46
C PHE A 63 -6.01 1.42 6.91
N TRP A 64 -4.71 1.27 7.17
CA TRP A 64 -4.14 1.43 8.51
C TRP A 64 -4.21 2.87 9.03
N TYR A 65 -3.98 3.87 8.17
CA TYR A 65 -4.15 5.27 8.54
C TYR A 65 -5.58 5.52 9.08
N ARG A 66 -6.60 5.08 8.34
CA ARG A 66 -8.01 5.23 8.76
C ARG A 66 -8.34 4.40 10.00
N SER A 67 -7.87 3.15 10.08
CA SER A 67 -8.08 2.29 11.24
C SER A 67 -7.43 2.84 12.51
N LEU A 68 -6.27 3.49 12.40
CA LEU A 68 -5.64 4.13 13.56
C LEU A 68 -6.35 5.40 14.02
N LEU A 69 -7.06 6.12 13.13
CA LEU A 69 -7.89 7.26 13.49
C LEU A 69 -9.19 6.85 14.21
N ASP A 70 -9.68 5.65 13.93
CA ASP A 70 -10.86 5.08 14.59
C ASP A 70 -10.45 4.41 15.90
N GLU A 71 -11.10 4.78 17.01
CA GLU A 71 -10.76 4.27 18.33
C GLU A 71 -11.06 2.77 18.47
N GLY A 72 -12.22 2.34 17.99
CA GLY A 72 -12.64 0.93 18.09
C GLY A 72 -11.73 0.00 17.28
N LEU A 73 -11.41 0.37 16.03
CA LEU A 73 -10.50 -0.42 15.20
C LEU A 73 -9.06 -0.43 15.73
N ARG A 74 -8.63 0.70 16.30
CA ARG A 74 -7.33 0.80 16.95
C ARG A 74 -7.24 -0.08 18.18
N ASP A 75 -8.30 -0.18 18.97
CA ASP A 75 -8.36 -1.05 20.14
C ASP A 75 -8.37 -2.53 19.78
N LEU A 76 -9.07 -2.92 18.71
CA LEU A 76 -9.00 -4.27 18.15
C LEU A 76 -7.55 -4.60 17.71
N ALA A 77 -6.89 -3.69 16.99
CA ALA A 77 -5.50 -3.87 16.57
C ALA A 77 -4.54 -3.95 17.77
N ALA A 78 -4.76 -3.13 18.80
CA ALA A 78 -3.96 -3.15 20.03
C ALA A 78 -4.11 -4.48 20.79
N ALA A 79 -5.31 -5.06 20.80
CA ALA A 79 -5.60 -6.34 21.43
C ALA A 79 -4.92 -7.50 20.68
N GLU A 80 -5.17 -7.63 19.38
CA GLU A 80 -4.71 -8.76 18.58
C GLU A 80 -3.18 -8.77 18.45
N TYR A 81 -2.56 -7.61 18.20
CA TYR A 81 -1.09 -7.50 18.13
C TYR A 81 -0.41 -7.42 19.50
N ARG A 82 -1.18 -7.35 20.59
CA ARG A 82 -0.67 -7.17 21.97
C ARG A 82 0.21 -5.93 22.10
N ILE A 83 -0.23 -4.81 21.51
CA ILE A 83 0.44 -3.51 21.57
C ILE A 83 -0.32 -2.60 22.55
N SER A 84 -0.12 -2.80 23.85
CA SER A 84 -0.85 -2.06 24.90
C SER A 84 -0.71 -0.54 24.78
N ARG A 85 0.45 -0.05 24.31
CA ARG A 85 0.72 1.39 24.12
C ARG A 85 -0.18 2.01 23.04
N LEU A 86 -0.69 1.22 22.08
CA LEU A 86 -1.59 1.71 21.03
C LEU A 86 -2.98 2.11 21.56
N ARG A 87 -3.38 1.60 22.73
CA ARG A 87 -4.60 2.05 23.43
C ARG A 87 -4.43 3.38 24.19
N ARG A 88 -3.18 3.86 24.31
CA ARG A 88 -2.82 5.05 25.08
C ARG A 88 -2.35 6.17 24.16
N VAL A 89 -3.00 6.33 23.00
CA VAL A 89 -2.66 7.36 22.03
C VAL A 89 -3.80 8.36 21.85
N ILE A 90 -3.45 9.63 21.76
CA ILE A 90 -4.31 10.69 21.26
C ILE A 90 -3.93 10.86 19.79
N VAL A 91 -4.80 10.37 18.88
CA VAL A 91 -4.47 10.35 17.45
C VAL A 91 -5.04 11.58 16.76
N SER A 92 -4.20 12.24 15.97
CA SER A 92 -4.60 13.38 15.13
C SER A 92 -4.14 13.19 13.68
N PRO A 93 -4.94 13.62 12.69
CA PRO A 93 -4.51 13.60 11.30
C PRO A 93 -3.57 14.78 11.02
N GLY A 94 -2.39 14.48 10.46
CA GLY A 94 -1.43 15.47 9.97
C GLY A 94 -1.58 15.73 8.47
N HIS A 95 -1.95 14.70 7.69
CA HIS A 95 -2.34 14.79 6.28
C HIS A 95 -3.06 13.50 5.85
N GLY A 96 -3.93 13.60 4.83
CA GLY A 96 -4.64 12.46 4.24
C GLY A 96 -5.59 12.91 3.13
N LEU A 97 -6.31 11.94 2.53
CA LEU A 97 -7.24 12.21 1.41
C LEU A 97 -8.49 13.00 1.81
N ALA A 98 -8.92 12.92 3.07
CA ALA A 98 -10.12 13.60 3.53
C ALA A 98 -9.89 15.11 3.63
N MET A 99 -10.86 15.91 3.19
CA MET A 99 -10.83 17.36 3.38
C MET A 99 -11.06 17.71 4.85
N ARG A 100 -10.00 18.10 5.56
CA ARG A 100 -10.02 18.46 6.98
C ARG A 100 -9.28 19.78 7.20
N SER A 101 -9.82 20.88 6.66
CA SER A 101 -9.20 22.21 6.68
C SER A 101 -8.84 22.72 8.07
N GLY A 102 -9.56 22.32 9.12
CA GLY A 102 -9.21 22.61 10.51
C GLY A 102 -8.04 21.80 11.07
N SER A 103 -7.64 20.70 10.42
CA SER A 103 -6.55 19.83 10.89
C SER A 103 -5.24 20.00 10.12
N TYR A 104 -5.31 20.19 8.80
CA TYR A 104 -4.18 20.38 7.91
C TYR A 104 -4.55 21.13 6.63
N PRO A 105 -3.57 21.79 5.94
CA PRO A 105 -3.82 22.52 4.71
C PRO A 105 -4.17 21.58 3.54
N SER A 106 -5.09 22.02 2.68
CA SER A 106 -5.42 21.31 1.44
C SER A 106 -4.25 21.36 0.44
N PRO A 107 -4.21 20.48 -0.58
CA PRO A 107 -3.16 20.53 -1.62
C PRO A 107 -3.05 21.90 -2.33
N GLN A 108 -4.16 22.60 -2.53
CA GLN A 108 -4.14 23.96 -3.10
C GLN A 108 -3.46 24.97 -2.16
N VAL A 109 -3.76 24.89 -0.87
CA VAL A 109 -3.12 25.74 0.15
C VAL A 109 -1.64 25.39 0.29
N LEU A 110 -1.28 24.11 0.25
CA LEU A 110 0.12 23.67 0.29
C LEU A 110 0.93 24.27 -0.86
N ARG A 111 0.40 24.32 -2.08
CA ARG A 111 1.08 24.95 -3.24
C ARG A 111 1.43 26.41 -2.96
N ALA A 112 0.52 27.18 -2.40
CA ALA A 112 0.78 28.56 -2.04
C ALA A 112 1.81 28.71 -0.90
N LEU A 113 1.73 27.84 0.10
CA LEU A 113 2.65 27.86 1.25
C LEU A 113 4.08 27.48 0.90
N VAL A 114 4.27 26.47 0.03
CA VAL A 114 5.59 26.00 -0.41
C VAL A 114 6.34 27.10 -1.15
N ALA A 115 5.66 27.90 -1.95
CA ALA A 115 6.27 29.02 -2.66
C ALA A 115 6.81 30.12 -1.70
N SER A 116 6.30 30.20 -0.46
CA SER A 116 6.58 31.29 0.47
C SER A 116 7.58 30.94 1.57
N GLY A 117 8.12 29.69 1.66
CA GLY A 117 9.07 29.40 2.73
C GLY A 117 9.42 27.94 3.01
N ASP A 118 9.97 27.67 4.18
CA ASP A 118 10.41 26.33 4.62
C ASP A 118 9.20 25.39 4.84
N THR A 119 9.25 24.24 4.23
CA THR A 119 8.21 23.20 4.37
C THR A 119 8.13 22.64 5.79
N TYR A 120 9.19 22.73 6.58
CA TYR A 120 9.19 22.37 8.00
C TYR A 120 8.17 23.19 8.78
N ASP A 121 8.13 24.53 8.58
CA ASP A 121 7.22 25.42 9.30
C ASP A 121 5.75 25.08 9.07
N ILE A 122 5.42 24.61 7.86
CA ILE A 122 4.08 24.16 7.52
C ILE A 122 3.65 23.00 8.44
N TRP A 123 4.51 21.98 8.53
CA TRP A 123 4.19 20.77 9.31
C TRP A 123 4.32 21.01 10.82
N TYR A 124 5.16 21.94 11.22
CA TYR A 124 5.25 22.38 12.60
C TYR A 124 3.97 23.11 13.04
N ALA A 125 3.40 23.97 12.17
CA ALA A 125 2.08 24.58 12.41
C ALA A 125 0.96 23.51 12.50
N VAL A 126 1.00 22.46 11.66
CA VAL A 126 0.05 21.34 11.74
C VAL A 126 0.16 20.62 13.09
N LEU A 127 1.38 20.34 13.54
CA LEU A 127 1.62 19.69 14.85
C LEU A 127 1.11 20.56 15.99
N LEU A 128 1.45 21.85 16.05
CA LEU A 128 1.00 22.77 17.11
C LEU A 128 -0.52 22.93 17.13
N ASN A 129 -1.14 22.98 15.95
CA ASN A 129 -2.59 22.98 15.82
C ASN A 129 -3.22 21.70 16.40
N ALA A 130 -2.61 20.53 16.14
CA ALA A 130 -3.06 19.25 16.69
C ALA A 130 -2.87 19.20 18.22
N LEU A 131 -1.76 19.74 18.75
CA LEU A 131 -1.47 19.81 20.18
C LEU A 131 -2.30 20.86 20.93
N GLY A 132 -3.08 21.69 20.21
CA GLY A 132 -4.02 22.60 20.85
C GLY A 132 -3.42 23.94 21.23
N GLU A 133 -2.44 24.47 20.46
CA GLU A 133 -1.95 25.83 20.69
C GLU A 133 -3.08 26.87 20.50
N PRO A 134 -3.49 27.59 21.55
CA PRO A 134 -4.69 28.44 21.49
C PRO A 134 -4.58 29.61 20.53
N GLU A 135 -3.43 30.31 20.53
CA GLU A 135 -3.22 31.46 19.64
C GLU A 135 -3.22 31.03 18.18
N LEU A 136 -2.55 29.91 17.86
CA LEU A 136 -2.50 29.38 16.50
C LEU A 136 -3.86 28.87 16.05
N ARG A 137 -4.65 28.22 16.92
CA ARG A 137 -5.99 27.75 16.61
C ARG A 137 -6.96 28.89 16.32
N ALA A 138 -6.79 30.04 16.95
CA ALA A 138 -7.62 31.23 16.73
C ALA A 138 -7.41 31.87 15.34
N LEU A 139 -6.27 31.56 14.67
CA LEU A 139 -5.99 32.13 13.35
C LEU A 139 -6.88 31.49 12.27
N PRO A 140 -7.41 32.31 11.32
CA PRO A 140 -8.46 31.89 10.40
C PRO A 140 -7.95 30.98 9.26
N ASN A 141 -6.68 31.09 8.89
CA ASN A 141 -6.13 30.38 7.74
C ASN A 141 -4.70 29.85 7.97
N TRP A 142 -4.29 28.92 7.11
CA TRP A 142 -2.99 28.26 7.25
C TRP A 142 -1.79 29.18 6.95
N SER A 143 -1.95 30.21 6.12
CA SER A 143 -0.88 31.18 5.86
C SER A 143 -0.52 31.94 7.13
N GLU A 144 -1.52 32.39 7.88
CA GLU A 144 -1.31 33.06 9.17
C GLU A 144 -0.76 32.10 10.24
N LYS A 145 -1.23 30.83 10.27
CA LYS A 145 -0.69 29.82 11.19
C LYS A 145 0.78 29.53 10.95
N VAL A 146 1.20 29.42 9.68
CA VAL A 146 2.62 29.22 9.32
C VAL A 146 3.45 30.47 9.63
N ALA A 147 2.92 31.67 9.36
CA ALA A 147 3.59 32.91 9.72
C ALA A 147 3.76 33.05 11.24
N TRP A 148 2.75 32.67 12.02
CA TRP A 148 2.82 32.68 13.47
C TRP A 148 3.98 31.82 14.02
N VAL A 149 4.16 30.62 13.47
CA VAL A 149 5.25 29.71 13.86
C VAL A 149 6.63 30.37 13.69
N ARG A 150 6.81 31.11 12.59
CA ARG A 150 8.08 31.77 12.26
C ARG A 150 8.45 32.90 13.22
N VAL A 151 7.43 33.63 13.69
CA VAL A 151 7.65 34.80 14.57
C VAL A 151 7.53 34.46 16.05
N ASN A 152 7.04 33.26 16.41
CA ASN A 152 6.80 32.83 17.79
C ASN A 152 7.53 31.49 18.12
N PRO A 153 8.86 31.37 17.92
CA PRO A 153 9.56 30.09 18.14
C PRO A 153 9.52 29.63 19.59
N GLU A 154 9.64 30.54 20.58
CA GLU A 154 9.58 30.18 21.99
C GLU A 154 8.17 29.76 22.46
N PRO A 155 7.07 30.47 22.16
CA PRO A 155 5.71 29.98 22.39
C PRO A 155 5.46 28.61 21.78
N ALA A 156 5.90 28.37 20.53
CA ALA A 156 5.79 27.10 19.86
C ALA A 156 6.51 25.98 20.62
N GLN A 157 7.74 26.23 21.07
CA GLN A 157 8.51 25.28 21.88
C GLN A 157 7.82 24.99 23.22
N ARG A 158 7.36 26.01 23.94
CA ARG A 158 6.62 25.83 25.20
C ARG A 158 5.37 24.97 25.04
N THR A 159 4.69 25.07 23.91
CA THR A 159 3.53 24.21 23.60
C THR A 159 3.93 22.75 23.45
N ILE A 160 5.03 22.44 22.74
CA ILE A 160 5.57 21.08 22.65
C ILE A 160 5.92 20.54 24.04
N GLU A 161 6.67 21.31 24.85
CA GLU A 161 7.10 20.91 26.19
C GLU A 161 5.90 20.66 27.12
N ARG A 162 4.90 21.54 27.09
CA ARG A 162 3.64 21.38 27.85
C ARG A 162 2.90 20.11 27.43
N ALA A 163 2.66 19.91 26.13
CA ALA A 163 1.94 18.77 25.62
C ALA A 163 2.66 17.44 25.91
N ASP A 164 3.99 17.42 25.79
CA ASP A 164 4.81 16.23 26.10
C ASP A 164 4.72 15.87 27.60
N ARG A 165 4.78 16.87 28.48
CA ARG A 165 4.65 16.71 29.96
C ARG A 165 3.26 16.22 30.34
N GLU A 166 2.19 16.88 29.83
CA GLU A 166 0.82 16.48 30.12
C GLU A 166 0.51 15.07 29.64
N ALA A 167 1.04 14.68 28.47
CA ALA A 167 0.89 13.34 27.94
C ALA A 167 1.66 12.32 28.83
N TYR A 168 2.86 12.67 29.31
CA TYR A 168 3.62 11.84 30.23
C TYR A 168 2.86 11.60 31.54
N ASP A 169 2.35 12.65 32.15
CA ASP A 169 1.60 12.58 33.42
C ASP A 169 0.33 11.73 33.33
N LYS A 170 -0.31 11.74 32.16
CA LYS A 170 -1.51 10.94 31.85
C LYS A 170 -1.19 9.56 31.27
N ASN A 171 0.08 9.22 31.09
CA ASN A 171 0.55 8.00 30.43
C ASN A 171 -0.06 7.82 29.01
N LEU A 172 -0.13 8.92 28.26
CA LEU A 172 -0.64 9.00 26.89
C LEU A 172 0.50 9.36 25.93
N VAL A 173 0.25 9.20 24.63
CA VAL A 173 1.14 9.64 23.54
C VAL A 173 0.33 10.37 22.49
N HIS A 174 0.75 11.57 22.11
CA HIS A 174 0.22 12.24 20.92
C HIS A 174 0.80 11.57 19.66
N LEU A 175 -0.06 11.05 18.81
CA LEU A 175 0.31 10.37 17.55
C LEU A 175 -0.28 11.11 16.37
N LEU A 176 0.57 11.81 15.61
CA LEU A 176 0.18 12.51 14.39
C LEU A 176 0.40 11.61 13.17
N LEU A 177 -0.65 11.39 12.38
CA LEU A 177 -0.64 10.47 11.24
C LEU A 177 -0.58 11.20 9.90
N PHE A 178 0.29 10.72 9.02
CA PHE A 178 0.42 11.22 7.64
C PHE A 178 0.21 10.08 6.65
N ASP A 179 -0.64 10.33 5.64
CA ASP A 179 -0.93 9.41 4.53
C ASP A 179 -1.19 10.20 3.25
N ALA A 180 -1.26 9.52 2.11
CA ALA A 180 -1.56 10.11 0.80
C ALA A 180 -0.58 11.21 0.38
N LEU A 181 0.70 11.01 0.66
CA LEU A 181 1.74 12.02 0.42
C LEU A 181 2.00 12.25 -1.08
N GLU A 182 1.60 11.33 -1.94
CA GLU A 182 1.58 11.48 -3.38
C GLU A 182 0.66 12.61 -3.88
N HIS A 183 -0.24 13.11 -3.03
CA HIS A 183 -1.18 14.20 -3.35
C HIS A 183 -0.77 15.56 -2.77
N LEU A 184 0.42 15.68 -2.18
CA LEU A 184 0.88 16.93 -1.56
C LEU A 184 1.13 18.05 -2.58
N HIS A 185 1.74 17.72 -3.73
CA HIS A 185 2.08 18.69 -4.76
C HIS A 185 2.21 18.02 -6.14
N ASN A 186 1.89 18.77 -7.22
CA ASN A 186 1.98 18.26 -8.60
C ASN A 186 3.42 18.21 -9.12
N ASP A 187 4.28 19.12 -8.65
CA ASP A 187 5.69 19.12 -8.94
C ASP A 187 6.44 18.19 -8.00
N ARG A 188 7.30 17.34 -8.55
CA ARG A 188 8.01 16.31 -7.79
C ARG A 188 8.98 16.88 -6.75
N GLU A 189 9.75 17.91 -7.13
CA GLU A 189 10.72 18.50 -6.23
C GLU A 189 10.03 19.13 -5.02
N GLN A 190 8.92 19.83 -5.26
CA GLN A 190 8.11 20.42 -4.17
C GLN A 190 7.46 19.34 -3.31
N ALA A 191 6.98 18.25 -3.89
CA ALA A 191 6.47 17.11 -3.15
C ALA A 191 7.56 16.48 -2.26
N ASP A 192 8.76 16.26 -2.80
CA ASP A 192 9.90 15.71 -2.07
C ASP A 192 10.35 16.66 -0.93
N ARG A 193 10.32 17.98 -1.15
CA ARG A 193 10.59 18.99 -0.09
C ARG A 193 9.53 18.95 1.01
N LEU A 194 8.25 18.85 0.68
CA LEU A 194 7.16 18.73 1.65
C LEU A 194 7.33 17.46 2.49
N VAL A 195 7.59 16.32 1.84
CA VAL A 195 7.85 15.06 2.54
C VAL A 195 9.09 15.16 3.41
N GLY A 196 10.16 15.79 2.91
CA GLY A 196 11.38 16.06 3.69
C GLY A 196 11.10 16.86 4.97
N GLY A 197 10.21 17.86 4.89
CA GLY A 197 9.75 18.64 6.05
C GLY A 197 9.01 17.77 7.11
N ILE A 198 8.12 16.87 6.66
CA ILE A 198 7.44 15.90 7.55
C ILE A 198 8.47 14.99 8.25
N LEU A 199 9.39 14.42 7.49
CA LEU A 199 10.39 13.48 8.00
C LEU A 199 11.37 14.15 8.96
N ARG A 200 11.78 15.40 8.68
CA ARG A 200 12.60 16.21 9.57
C ARG A 200 11.88 16.49 10.90
N LEU A 201 10.61 16.89 10.85
CA LEU A 201 9.80 17.10 12.04
C LEU A 201 9.63 15.79 12.84
N ALA A 202 9.36 14.68 12.14
CA ALA A 202 9.21 13.37 12.78
C ALA A 202 10.47 12.96 13.54
N LEU A 203 11.64 13.18 12.95
CA LEU A 203 12.92 12.90 13.59
C LEU A 203 13.17 13.79 14.82
N GLN A 204 12.86 15.10 14.70
CA GLN A 204 13.00 16.03 15.79
C GLN A 204 12.10 15.66 16.98
N MET A 205 10.81 15.38 16.75
CA MET A 205 9.91 14.95 17.82
C MET A 205 10.34 13.62 18.42
N ARG A 206 10.86 12.72 17.61
CA ARG A 206 11.37 11.42 18.08
C ARG A 206 12.47 11.55 19.12
N PHE A 207 13.41 12.47 18.91
CA PHE A 207 14.56 12.68 19.82
C PHE A 207 14.30 13.74 20.88
N GLY A 208 13.48 14.75 20.58
CA GLY A 208 13.24 15.88 21.47
C GLY A 208 12.11 15.67 22.47
N THR A 209 11.25 14.66 22.30
CA THR A 209 10.08 14.42 23.16
C THR A 209 9.95 12.95 23.55
N ARG A 210 9.23 12.69 24.67
CA ARG A 210 8.93 11.33 25.14
C ARG A 210 7.60 10.80 24.60
N ASN A 211 6.59 11.66 24.48
CA ASN A 211 5.20 11.29 24.25
C ASN A 211 4.56 12.01 23.05
N ILE A 212 5.37 12.56 22.13
CA ILE A 212 4.88 13.07 20.84
C ILE A 212 5.55 12.26 19.74
N ARG A 213 4.74 11.64 18.88
CA ARG A 213 5.20 10.78 17.79
C ARG A 213 4.48 11.12 16.49
N LEU A 214 5.19 10.98 15.39
CA LEU A 214 4.63 11.03 14.06
C LEU A 214 4.72 9.65 13.43
N LYS A 215 3.69 9.26 12.70
CA LYS A 215 3.67 8.05 11.89
C LYS A 215 3.35 8.42 10.44
N VAL A 216 4.26 8.08 9.55
CA VAL A 216 4.27 8.52 8.15
C VAL A 216 4.11 7.30 7.25
N PHE A 217 2.92 7.12 6.67
CA PHE A 217 2.66 6.13 5.63
C PHE A 217 3.14 6.69 4.30
N ILE A 218 4.12 6.04 3.68
CA ILE A 218 4.82 6.59 2.54
C ILE A 218 5.15 5.51 1.50
N ARG A 219 5.26 5.90 0.24
CA ARG A 219 5.80 5.02 -0.80
C ARG A 219 7.33 4.92 -0.66
N PRO A 220 7.92 3.73 -0.92
CA PRO A 220 9.38 3.56 -0.80
C PRO A 220 10.18 4.54 -1.67
N ASP A 221 9.75 4.77 -2.92
CA ASP A 221 10.38 5.70 -3.85
C ASP A 221 10.37 7.15 -3.35
N MET A 222 9.28 7.58 -2.70
CA MET A 222 9.17 8.90 -2.08
C MET A 222 10.04 9.01 -0.82
N PHE A 223 10.10 7.95 -0.02
CA PHE A 223 10.96 7.92 1.17
C PHE A 223 12.44 8.03 0.78
N ASP A 224 12.87 7.26 -0.22
CA ASP A 224 14.24 7.30 -0.73
C ASP A 224 14.59 8.66 -1.34
N SER A 225 13.63 9.32 -2.01
CA SER A 225 13.81 10.68 -2.53
C SER A 225 13.94 11.71 -1.41
N ALA A 226 12.98 11.74 -0.51
CA ALA A 226 12.91 12.75 0.54
C ALA A 226 14.09 12.69 1.52
N ARG A 227 14.68 11.50 1.76
CA ARG A 227 15.88 11.35 2.59
C ARG A 227 17.09 12.15 2.10
N GLN A 228 17.15 12.52 0.84
CA GLN A 228 18.26 13.30 0.27
C GLN A 228 18.18 14.79 0.63
N HIS A 229 17.03 15.25 1.15
CA HIS A 229 16.75 16.67 1.38
C HIS A 229 17.06 17.17 2.80
N PHE A 230 17.51 16.31 3.73
CA PHE A 230 17.87 16.77 5.07
C PHE A 230 18.95 15.89 5.72
N PRO A 231 19.77 16.49 6.62
CA PRO A 231 20.77 15.75 7.42
C PRO A 231 20.11 14.71 8.32
N ASP A 232 20.87 13.68 8.71
CA ASP A 232 20.42 12.63 9.65
C ASP A 232 19.23 11.75 9.15
N ALA A 233 18.81 11.88 7.90
CA ALA A 233 17.74 11.07 7.32
C ALA A 233 17.98 9.54 7.47
N SER A 234 19.26 9.12 7.51
CA SER A 234 19.64 7.71 7.73
C SER A 234 19.16 7.16 9.09
N LYS A 235 19.01 8.02 10.10
CA LYS A 235 18.50 7.62 11.42
C LYS A 235 17.06 7.14 11.38
N LEU A 236 16.24 7.65 10.43
CA LEU A 236 14.86 7.21 10.25
C LEU A 236 14.73 5.75 9.78
N SER A 237 15.75 5.21 9.12
CA SER A 237 15.75 3.80 8.68
C SER A 237 15.65 2.83 9.87
N GLY A 238 16.19 3.18 11.02
CA GLY A 238 16.06 2.40 12.26
C GLY A 238 14.67 2.45 12.90
N TYR A 239 13.81 3.37 12.45
CA TYR A 239 12.43 3.55 12.91
C TYR A 239 11.41 3.33 11.79
N ALA A 240 11.83 2.60 10.76
CA ALA A 240 11.00 2.24 9.63
C ALA A 240 10.59 0.76 9.72
N ALA A 241 9.33 0.47 9.39
CA ALA A 241 8.84 -0.89 9.23
C ALA A 241 7.91 -0.94 8.01
N GLU A 242 8.29 -1.75 7.01
CA GLU A 242 7.56 -1.84 5.76
C GLU A 242 6.29 -2.66 5.91
N LEU A 243 5.20 -2.21 5.27
CA LEU A 243 4.00 -3.02 5.10
C LEU A 243 4.22 -4.02 3.97
N THR A 244 4.37 -5.27 4.32
CA THR A 244 4.56 -6.37 3.38
C THR A 244 3.50 -7.45 3.60
N TRP A 245 3.22 -8.21 2.56
CA TRP A 245 2.30 -9.34 2.58
C TRP A 245 3.04 -10.61 2.21
N THR A 246 3.08 -11.55 3.13
CA THR A 246 3.55 -12.89 2.84
C THR A 246 2.48 -13.68 2.07
N GLN A 247 2.86 -14.79 1.48
CA GLN A 247 1.89 -15.68 0.84
C GLN A 247 0.83 -16.17 1.83
N THR A 248 1.22 -16.52 3.05
CA THR A 248 0.31 -16.95 4.11
C THR A 248 -0.65 -15.83 4.55
N ASP A 249 -0.18 -14.59 4.62
CA ASP A 249 -1.04 -13.44 4.93
C ASP A 249 -2.12 -13.22 3.86
N LEU A 250 -1.77 -13.39 2.56
CA LEU A 250 -2.72 -13.24 1.46
C LEU A 250 -3.84 -14.28 1.50
N TYR A 251 -3.50 -15.55 1.77
CA TYR A 251 -4.51 -16.59 1.93
C TYR A 251 -5.29 -16.45 3.24
N GLY A 252 -4.63 -16.02 4.32
CA GLY A 252 -5.30 -15.66 5.56
C GLY A 252 -6.34 -14.55 5.35
N LEU A 253 -6.01 -13.52 4.56
CA LEU A 253 -6.94 -12.47 4.16
C LEU A 253 -8.10 -13.02 3.32
N LEU A 254 -7.83 -13.90 2.35
CA LEU A 254 -8.88 -14.56 1.57
C LEU A 254 -9.88 -15.28 2.49
N PHE A 255 -9.38 -16.15 3.37
CA PHE A 255 -10.26 -16.90 4.27
C PHE A 255 -10.98 -15.99 5.26
N HIS A 256 -10.33 -14.91 5.72
CA HIS A 256 -10.99 -13.88 6.51
C HIS A 256 -12.18 -13.25 5.76
N CYS A 257 -12.01 -12.88 4.50
CA CYS A 257 -13.10 -12.34 3.68
C CYS A 257 -14.24 -13.35 3.54
N LEU A 258 -13.93 -14.62 3.20
CA LEU A 258 -14.94 -15.66 3.07
C LEU A 258 -15.71 -15.92 4.38
N GLY A 259 -15.01 -15.88 5.50
CA GLY A 259 -15.62 -16.13 6.81
C GLY A 259 -16.38 -14.92 7.39
N ASN A 260 -16.15 -13.71 6.93
CA ASN A 260 -16.83 -12.49 7.39
C ASN A 260 -17.90 -11.98 6.42
N GLU A 261 -18.21 -12.74 5.37
CA GLU A 261 -19.36 -12.47 4.52
C GLU A 261 -20.67 -12.86 5.26
N ASP A 262 -21.77 -12.16 5.01
CA ASP A 262 -23.00 -12.25 5.83
C ASP A 262 -23.97 -13.41 5.46
N SER A 263 -23.60 -14.28 4.50
CA SER A 263 -24.46 -15.38 4.04
C SER A 263 -24.45 -16.61 4.96
N GLU A 264 -25.44 -17.49 4.76
CA GLU A 264 -25.46 -18.81 5.38
C GLU A 264 -24.29 -19.67 4.90
N THR A 265 -23.84 -19.48 3.66
CA THR A 265 -22.66 -20.17 3.11
C THR A 265 -21.39 -19.80 3.88
N ALA A 266 -21.22 -18.52 4.26
CA ALA A 266 -20.12 -18.08 5.10
C ALA A 266 -20.19 -18.67 6.51
N ARG A 267 -21.40 -18.79 7.10
CA ARG A 267 -21.59 -19.47 8.39
C ARG A 267 -21.23 -20.95 8.31
N ARG A 268 -21.65 -21.65 7.23
CA ARG A 268 -21.23 -23.05 6.96
C ARG A 268 -19.72 -23.15 6.79
N PHE A 269 -19.11 -22.25 6.03
CA PHE A 269 -17.65 -22.20 5.85
C PHE A 269 -16.94 -22.13 7.20
N ARG A 270 -17.39 -21.26 8.12
CA ARG A 270 -16.81 -21.17 9.47
C ARG A 270 -17.01 -22.46 10.28
N ARG A 271 -18.19 -23.11 10.18
CA ARG A 271 -18.44 -24.38 10.90
C ARG A 271 -17.57 -25.53 10.39
N ILE A 272 -17.43 -25.64 9.07
CA ILE A 272 -16.63 -26.70 8.43
C ILE A 272 -15.13 -26.52 8.73
N THR A 273 -14.62 -25.30 8.65
CA THR A 273 -13.19 -25.00 8.91
C THR A 273 -12.87 -24.93 10.40
N GLY A 274 -13.86 -24.68 11.26
CA GLY A 274 -13.73 -24.71 12.72
C GLY A 274 -12.78 -23.65 13.30
N GLY A 275 -12.78 -23.50 14.61
CA GLY A 275 -11.78 -22.71 15.34
C GLY A 275 -11.88 -21.18 15.19
N TRP A 276 -12.95 -20.65 14.61
CA TRP A 276 -13.20 -19.21 14.49
C TRP A 276 -13.56 -18.57 15.84
N VAL A 277 -13.05 -17.38 16.07
CA VAL A 277 -13.35 -16.58 17.26
C VAL A 277 -14.18 -15.37 16.86
N SER A 278 -15.34 -15.18 17.51
CA SER A 278 -16.17 -13.99 17.30
C SER A 278 -15.74 -12.87 18.23
N GLU A 279 -15.53 -11.69 17.69
CA GLU A 279 -15.14 -10.46 18.39
C GLU A 279 -16.07 -9.30 18.02
N ALA A 280 -15.91 -8.15 18.66
CA ALA A 280 -16.68 -6.94 18.40
C ALA A 280 -18.20 -7.21 18.36
N GLU A 281 -18.73 -7.85 19.43
CA GLU A 281 -20.15 -8.18 19.57
C GLU A 281 -20.70 -9.06 18.43
N GLY A 282 -19.83 -9.91 17.85
CA GLY A 282 -20.21 -10.82 16.76
C GLY A 282 -20.11 -10.21 15.35
N THR A 283 -19.65 -8.98 15.22
CA THR A 283 -19.50 -8.33 13.91
C THR A 283 -18.18 -8.71 13.20
N ARG A 284 -17.23 -9.34 13.90
CA ARG A 284 -15.95 -9.80 13.36
C ARG A 284 -15.73 -11.27 13.72
N HIS A 285 -15.34 -12.05 12.72
CA HIS A 285 -14.92 -13.44 12.89
C HIS A 285 -13.46 -13.59 12.53
N VAL A 286 -12.62 -13.90 13.53
CA VAL A 286 -11.18 -14.10 13.37
C VAL A 286 -10.91 -15.52 12.91
N PRO A 287 -10.22 -15.75 11.78
CA PRO A 287 -9.89 -17.09 11.33
C PRO A 287 -8.95 -17.81 12.30
N PRO A 288 -9.02 -19.15 12.41
CA PRO A 288 -8.09 -19.92 13.23
C PRO A 288 -6.64 -19.74 12.75
N LEU A 289 -5.69 -19.89 13.68
CA LEU A 289 -4.25 -19.73 13.38
C LEU A 289 -3.77 -20.61 12.21
N LEU A 290 -4.33 -21.82 12.07
CA LEU A 290 -4.02 -22.70 10.95
C LEU A 290 -4.37 -22.09 9.59
N LEU A 291 -5.45 -21.33 9.49
CA LEU A 291 -5.83 -20.65 8.26
C LEU A 291 -5.09 -19.32 8.06
N ARG A 292 -4.46 -18.79 9.11
CA ARG A 292 -3.69 -17.53 9.02
C ARG A 292 -2.23 -17.77 8.72
N ASN A 293 -1.59 -18.80 9.29
CA ASN A 293 -0.13 -18.90 9.35
C ASN A 293 0.41 -20.27 8.90
N ASP A 294 -0.44 -21.29 8.67
CA ASP A 294 0.01 -22.62 8.30
C ASP A 294 -0.19 -22.90 6.81
N VAL A 295 0.93 -23.04 6.10
CA VAL A 295 0.96 -23.25 4.64
C VAL A 295 0.24 -24.53 4.22
N GLU A 296 0.40 -25.63 4.99
CA GLU A 296 -0.19 -26.93 4.63
C GLU A 296 -1.71 -26.89 4.77
N SER A 297 -2.21 -26.35 5.87
CA SER A 297 -3.66 -26.15 6.10
C SER A 297 -4.28 -25.24 5.04
N GLN A 298 -3.60 -24.17 4.66
CA GLN A 298 -4.05 -23.27 3.61
C GLN A 298 -4.09 -23.95 2.23
N ILE A 299 -3.07 -24.75 1.89
CA ILE A 299 -3.05 -25.53 0.65
C ILE A 299 -4.23 -26.51 0.60
N LEU A 300 -4.43 -27.30 1.67
CA LEU A 300 -5.51 -28.28 1.74
C LEU A 300 -6.90 -27.64 1.57
N LEU A 301 -7.13 -26.50 2.19
CA LEU A 301 -8.38 -25.77 2.03
C LEU A 301 -8.50 -25.16 0.63
N PHE A 302 -7.42 -24.59 0.08
CA PHE A 302 -7.45 -23.96 -1.24
C PHE A 302 -7.61 -24.98 -2.39
N GLU A 303 -7.15 -26.22 -2.22
CA GLU A 303 -7.39 -27.35 -3.15
C GLU A 303 -8.86 -27.82 -3.17
N GLN A 304 -9.70 -27.42 -2.20
CA GLN A 304 -11.15 -27.59 -2.29
C GLN A 304 -11.78 -26.49 -3.19
N ILE A 305 -11.14 -25.33 -3.28
CA ILE A 305 -11.62 -24.18 -4.04
C ILE A 305 -11.11 -24.21 -5.50
N ALA A 306 -9.86 -24.58 -5.70
CA ALA A 306 -9.20 -24.61 -7.00
C ALA A 306 -8.66 -26.01 -7.34
N ASP A 307 -8.34 -26.25 -8.61
CA ASP A 307 -7.65 -27.48 -9.00
C ASP A 307 -6.30 -27.63 -8.29
N PRO A 308 -5.81 -28.85 -8.08
CA PRO A 308 -4.51 -29.04 -7.43
C PRO A 308 -3.33 -28.50 -8.25
N PHE A 309 -3.50 -28.37 -9.58
CA PHE A 309 -2.47 -27.88 -10.48
C PHE A 309 -3.01 -26.90 -11.52
N MET A 310 -2.14 -26.00 -12.01
CA MET A 310 -2.44 -25.04 -13.08
C MET A 310 -2.46 -25.68 -14.49
N GLY A 311 -2.79 -26.95 -14.58
CA GLY A 311 -2.86 -27.77 -15.78
C GLY A 311 -2.95 -29.25 -15.45
N SER A 312 -2.67 -30.10 -16.43
CA SER A 312 -2.88 -31.55 -16.35
C SER A 312 -2.00 -32.30 -15.33
N ASN A 313 -0.97 -31.66 -14.77
CA ASN A 313 -0.05 -32.33 -13.82
C ASN A 313 0.76 -31.34 -12.96
N PHE A 314 1.49 -31.88 -11.97
CA PHE A 314 2.29 -31.10 -11.00
C PHE A 314 3.36 -30.19 -11.61
N ARG A 315 3.85 -30.47 -12.84
CA ARG A 315 4.85 -29.61 -13.52
C ARG A 315 4.29 -28.25 -13.93
N LYS A 316 2.97 -28.10 -13.97
CA LYS A 316 2.28 -26.82 -14.25
C LYS A 316 2.20 -25.91 -13.02
N GLY A 317 2.60 -26.39 -11.85
CA GLY A 317 2.56 -25.66 -10.59
C GLY A 317 1.22 -25.77 -9.87
N ARG A 318 1.23 -25.54 -8.56
CA ARG A 318 0.01 -25.48 -7.74
C ARG A 318 -0.57 -24.07 -7.78
N PRO A 319 -1.88 -23.86 -7.94
CA PRO A 319 -2.52 -22.54 -7.90
C PRO A 319 -2.14 -21.73 -6.68
N TYR A 320 -2.00 -22.35 -5.52
CA TYR A 320 -1.60 -21.71 -4.26
C TYR A 320 -0.27 -20.95 -4.34
N THR A 321 0.73 -21.48 -5.03
CA THR A 321 2.04 -20.80 -5.22
C THR A 321 2.09 -20.04 -6.55
N TRP A 322 1.38 -20.52 -7.56
CA TRP A 322 1.38 -19.95 -8.90
C TRP A 322 0.80 -18.53 -8.89
N LEU A 323 -0.36 -18.34 -8.26
CA LEU A 323 -1.07 -17.06 -8.25
C LEU A 323 -0.23 -15.93 -7.60
N PRO A 324 0.32 -16.05 -6.38
CA PRO A 324 1.19 -15.02 -5.81
C PRO A 324 2.42 -14.73 -6.65
N ASN A 325 3.09 -15.76 -7.20
CA ASN A 325 4.28 -15.58 -8.04
C ASN A 325 4.04 -14.75 -9.30
N HIS A 326 2.82 -14.84 -9.88
CA HIS A 326 2.47 -14.10 -11.10
C HIS A 326 1.89 -12.70 -10.80
N LEU A 327 1.57 -12.41 -9.54
CA LEU A 327 1.11 -11.10 -9.07
C LEU A 327 2.20 -10.28 -8.38
N MET A 328 3.37 -10.88 -8.14
CA MET A 328 4.51 -10.26 -7.49
C MET A 328 5.15 -9.20 -8.39
N ASP A 329 5.48 -8.03 -7.82
CA ASP A 329 6.25 -6.98 -8.51
C ASP A 329 7.76 -7.28 -8.53
N GLY A 330 8.55 -6.40 -9.16
CA GLY A 330 9.99 -6.54 -9.28
C GLY A 330 10.75 -6.53 -7.96
N ASN A 331 10.15 -6.00 -6.89
CA ASN A 331 10.72 -5.94 -5.55
C ASN A 331 10.26 -7.13 -4.67
N GLY A 332 9.53 -8.08 -5.25
CA GLY A 332 9.00 -9.24 -4.53
C GLY A 332 7.77 -8.94 -3.68
N ARG A 333 7.09 -7.81 -3.91
CA ARG A 333 5.89 -7.42 -3.17
C ARG A 333 4.63 -7.84 -3.90
N ILE A 334 3.62 -8.24 -3.15
CA ILE A 334 2.31 -8.62 -3.71
C ILE A 334 1.25 -7.71 -3.13
N SER A 335 0.43 -7.12 -4.01
CA SER A 335 -0.71 -6.32 -3.57
C SER A 335 -1.88 -7.24 -3.18
N PRO A 336 -2.42 -7.18 -1.95
CA PRO A 336 -3.61 -7.92 -1.57
C PRO A 336 -4.81 -7.57 -2.45
N ARG A 337 -4.92 -6.31 -2.91
CA ARG A 337 -5.97 -5.92 -3.86
C ARG A 337 -5.86 -6.71 -5.17
N SER A 338 -4.67 -6.77 -5.77
CA SER A 338 -4.44 -7.53 -7.01
C SER A 338 -4.74 -9.02 -6.82
N PHE A 339 -4.39 -9.57 -5.65
CA PHE A 339 -4.63 -10.97 -5.30
C PHE A 339 -6.14 -11.27 -5.19
N LEU A 340 -6.89 -10.49 -4.40
CA LEU A 340 -8.33 -10.68 -4.25
C LEU A 340 -9.09 -10.41 -5.55
N GLN A 341 -8.68 -9.42 -6.34
CA GLN A 341 -9.28 -9.13 -7.65
C GLN A 341 -9.06 -10.24 -8.65
N ALA A 342 -7.86 -10.86 -8.66
CA ALA A 342 -7.58 -12.01 -9.52
C ALA A 342 -8.49 -13.19 -9.18
N LEU A 343 -8.72 -13.47 -7.89
CA LEU A 343 -9.61 -14.52 -7.42
C LEU A 343 -11.09 -14.22 -7.74
N LEU A 344 -11.54 -12.99 -7.52
CA LEU A 344 -12.89 -12.56 -7.89
C LEU A 344 -13.15 -12.75 -9.40
N THR A 345 -12.20 -12.31 -10.23
CA THR A 345 -12.28 -12.47 -11.69
C THR A 345 -12.27 -13.95 -12.06
N ALA A 346 -11.45 -14.77 -11.42
CA ALA A 346 -11.40 -16.21 -11.65
C ALA A 346 -12.73 -16.89 -11.28
N ALA A 347 -13.35 -16.53 -10.16
CA ALA A 347 -14.65 -17.08 -9.76
C ALA A 347 -15.75 -16.74 -10.80
N ARG A 348 -15.86 -15.47 -11.19
CA ARG A 348 -16.82 -14.99 -12.19
C ARG A 348 -16.58 -15.60 -13.56
N SER A 349 -15.32 -15.72 -13.99
CA SER A 349 -14.96 -16.35 -15.27
C SER A 349 -15.23 -17.86 -15.26
N THR A 350 -15.02 -18.55 -14.13
CA THR A 350 -15.36 -19.96 -13.98
C THR A 350 -16.87 -20.15 -14.08
N HIS A 351 -17.64 -19.30 -13.41
CA HIS A 351 -19.11 -19.34 -13.47
C HIS A 351 -19.65 -19.26 -14.91
N THR A 352 -19.08 -18.38 -15.72
CA THR A 352 -19.56 -18.12 -17.09
C THR A 352 -19.01 -19.10 -18.13
N ALA A 353 -17.69 -19.40 -18.08
CA ALA A 353 -17.02 -20.18 -19.11
C ALA A 353 -16.89 -21.69 -18.79
N TYR A 354 -16.94 -22.05 -17.50
CA TYR A 354 -16.74 -23.44 -17.03
C TYR A 354 -17.76 -23.81 -15.95
N PRO A 355 -19.10 -23.66 -16.20
CA PRO A 355 -20.12 -23.80 -15.14
C PRO A 355 -20.18 -25.20 -14.52
N GLY A 356 -19.82 -26.25 -15.28
CA GLY A 356 -19.79 -27.65 -14.83
C GLY A 356 -18.47 -28.10 -14.20
N HIS A 357 -17.52 -27.19 -13.93
CA HIS A 357 -16.23 -27.57 -13.36
C HIS A 357 -16.38 -27.99 -11.89
N ASP A 358 -15.66 -29.06 -11.51
CA ASP A 358 -15.72 -29.69 -10.18
C ASP A 358 -15.14 -28.84 -9.04
N ARG A 359 -14.45 -27.74 -9.37
CA ARG A 359 -13.90 -26.76 -8.44
C ARG A 359 -14.49 -25.38 -8.69
N ALA A 360 -14.43 -24.50 -7.67
CA ALA A 360 -14.90 -23.14 -7.81
C ALA A 360 -14.07 -22.32 -8.82
N LEU A 361 -12.78 -22.61 -8.92
CA LEU A 361 -11.83 -21.89 -9.77
C LEU A 361 -11.18 -22.84 -10.79
N HIS A 362 -11.51 -22.65 -12.07
CA HIS A 362 -10.82 -23.32 -13.17
C HIS A 362 -9.47 -22.66 -13.47
N GLN A 363 -8.46 -23.45 -13.83
CA GLN A 363 -7.09 -22.97 -14.08
C GLN A 363 -7.00 -21.82 -15.13
N GLU A 364 -7.76 -21.91 -16.22
CA GLU A 364 -7.78 -20.85 -17.25
C GLU A 364 -8.46 -19.57 -16.73
N ALA A 365 -9.47 -19.70 -15.88
CA ALA A 365 -10.09 -18.57 -15.22
C ALA A 365 -9.12 -17.88 -14.21
N ILE A 366 -8.26 -18.65 -13.53
CA ILE A 366 -7.20 -18.08 -12.69
C ILE A 366 -6.20 -17.27 -13.55
N ARG A 367 -5.82 -17.78 -14.74
CA ARG A 367 -4.97 -17.02 -15.69
C ARG A 367 -5.63 -15.73 -16.16
N ALA A 368 -6.92 -15.79 -16.49
CA ALA A 368 -7.69 -14.59 -16.83
C ALA A 368 -7.74 -13.58 -15.67
N GLY A 369 -7.87 -14.08 -14.45
CA GLY A 369 -7.80 -13.26 -13.23
C GLY A 369 -6.47 -12.53 -13.09
N VAL A 370 -5.35 -13.22 -13.28
CA VAL A 370 -4.01 -12.59 -13.26
C VAL A 370 -3.85 -11.57 -14.37
N GLN A 371 -4.35 -11.86 -15.58
CA GLN A 371 -4.32 -10.91 -16.70
C GLN A 371 -5.11 -9.64 -16.37
N LYS A 372 -6.29 -9.76 -15.78
CA LYS A 372 -7.10 -8.60 -15.35
C LYS A 372 -6.42 -7.80 -14.24
N ALA A 373 -5.81 -8.48 -13.27
CA ALA A 373 -5.04 -7.83 -12.21
C ALA A 373 -3.79 -7.11 -12.76
N SER A 374 -3.13 -7.68 -13.77
CA SER A 374 -2.00 -7.05 -14.48
C SER A 374 -2.44 -5.75 -15.18
N GLN A 375 -3.55 -5.77 -15.92
CA GLN A 375 -4.11 -4.57 -16.56
C GLN A 375 -4.37 -3.47 -15.54
N ARG A 376 -5.07 -3.81 -14.45
CA ARG A 376 -5.37 -2.86 -13.38
C ARG A 376 -4.10 -2.30 -12.72
N ARG A 377 -3.07 -3.15 -12.54
CA ARG A 377 -1.80 -2.73 -11.96
C ARG A 377 -1.05 -1.72 -12.82
N VAL A 378 -1.09 -1.90 -14.14
CA VAL A 378 -0.53 -0.94 -15.10
C VAL A 378 -1.32 0.37 -15.08
N GLU A 379 -2.66 0.32 -15.10
CA GLU A 379 -3.51 1.51 -14.95
C GLU A 379 -3.13 2.30 -13.68
N GLU A 380 -3.04 1.62 -12.54
CA GLU A 380 -2.66 2.22 -11.25
C GLU A 380 -1.27 2.90 -11.28
N VAL A 381 -0.28 2.29 -11.94
CA VAL A 381 1.06 2.89 -12.05
C VAL A 381 1.05 4.07 -13.02
N SER A 382 0.31 3.97 -14.13
CA SER A 382 0.19 5.04 -15.12
C SER A 382 -0.56 6.27 -14.59
N GLU A 383 -1.45 6.10 -13.59
CA GLU A 383 -2.08 7.25 -12.90
C GLU A 383 -1.07 8.12 -12.15
N ASP A 384 -0.12 7.52 -11.44
CA ASP A 384 0.87 8.25 -10.62
C ASP A 384 2.15 8.58 -11.39
N THR A 385 2.56 7.67 -12.27
CA THR A 385 3.85 7.70 -12.99
C THR A 385 3.64 7.35 -14.47
N PRO A 386 2.96 8.21 -15.26
CA PRO A 386 2.62 7.92 -16.67
C PRO A 386 3.85 7.68 -17.54
N TRP A 387 4.99 8.21 -17.17
CA TRP A 387 6.26 7.97 -17.87
C TRP A 387 6.67 6.49 -17.89
N VAL A 388 6.18 5.66 -16.95
CA VAL A 388 6.43 4.21 -16.95
C VAL A 388 5.86 3.57 -18.21
N GLU A 389 4.68 3.96 -18.62
CA GLU A 389 4.05 3.47 -19.86
C GLU A 389 4.88 3.88 -21.07
N LEU A 390 5.31 5.15 -21.15
CA LEU A 390 6.20 5.64 -22.23
C LEU A 390 7.51 4.86 -22.29
N ALA A 391 8.08 4.49 -21.14
CA ALA A 391 9.32 3.72 -21.07
C ALA A 391 9.16 2.25 -21.48
N ILE A 392 8.02 1.62 -21.17
CA ILE A 392 7.83 0.19 -21.43
C ILE A 392 7.19 -0.07 -22.81
N GLN A 393 6.37 0.84 -23.33
CA GLN A 393 5.69 0.67 -24.63
C GLN A 393 6.65 0.35 -25.80
N PRO A 394 7.85 0.97 -25.95
CA PRO A 394 8.80 0.60 -27.00
C PRO A 394 9.30 -0.85 -26.92
N LEU A 395 9.15 -1.52 -25.77
CA LEU A 395 9.56 -2.90 -25.54
C LEU A 395 8.45 -3.91 -25.82
N ALA A 396 7.24 -3.47 -26.22
CA ALA A 396 6.12 -4.34 -26.51
C ALA A 396 6.50 -5.39 -27.59
N GLY A 397 6.03 -6.65 -27.42
CA GLY A 397 6.39 -7.77 -28.29
C GLY A 397 7.78 -8.40 -28.02
N CYS A 398 8.63 -7.76 -27.22
CA CYS A 398 9.92 -8.36 -26.82
C CYS A 398 9.74 -9.53 -25.86
N GLN A 399 10.78 -10.35 -25.78
CA GLN A 399 10.87 -11.46 -24.83
C GLN A 399 11.75 -11.07 -23.65
N VAL A 400 11.26 -11.23 -22.42
CA VAL A 400 12.09 -11.10 -21.21
C VAL A 400 12.57 -12.50 -20.76
N PRO A 401 13.76 -12.61 -20.12
CA PRO A 401 14.75 -11.57 -19.84
C PRO A 401 15.42 -11.01 -21.10
N ILE A 402 15.65 -9.67 -21.13
CA ILE A 402 16.20 -8.93 -22.27
C ILE A 402 17.55 -8.30 -21.93
N GLU A 403 18.46 -8.23 -22.89
CA GLU A 403 19.76 -7.57 -22.70
C GLU A 403 19.60 -6.07 -22.46
N LYS A 404 20.34 -5.54 -21.47
CA LYS A 404 20.30 -4.10 -21.12
C LYS A 404 20.59 -3.20 -22.34
N GLN A 405 21.58 -3.57 -23.16
CA GLN A 405 21.95 -2.79 -24.34
C GLN A 405 20.81 -2.76 -25.38
N THR A 406 20.05 -3.83 -25.51
CA THR A 406 18.87 -3.87 -26.40
C THR A 406 17.81 -2.89 -25.94
N VAL A 407 17.52 -2.84 -24.63
CA VAL A 407 16.56 -1.88 -24.06
C VAL A 407 17.01 -0.44 -24.32
N LEU A 408 18.27 -0.11 -24.01
CA LEU A 408 18.83 1.23 -24.22
C LEU A 408 18.77 1.65 -25.70
N LYS A 409 19.07 0.73 -26.63
CA LYS A 409 18.96 0.98 -28.06
C LYS A 409 17.52 1.25 -28.47
N MET A 410 16.57 0.43 -28.06
CA MET A 410 15.15 0.62 -28.38
C MET A 410 14.61 1.96 -27.86
N TRP A 411 15.04 2.36 -26.66
CA TRP A 411 14.69 3.66 -26.08
C TRP A 411 15.31 4.84 -26.85
N ALA A 412 16.56 4.70 -27.30
CA ALA A 412 17.20 5.70 -28.14
C ALA A 412 16.52 5.82 -29.50
N ASP A 413 16.21 4.69 -30.15
CA ASP A 413 15.50 4.63 -31.43
C ASP A 413 14.09 5.23 -31.34
N ALA A 414 13.42 5.08 -30.18
CA ALA A 414 12.12 5.69 -29.88
C ALA A 414 12.22 7.16 -29.40
N SER A 415 13.43 7.74 -29.32
CA SER A 415 13.65 9.11 -28.80
C SER A 415 13.02 9.32 -27.41
N LEU A 416 13.09 8.33 -26.52
CA LEU A 416 12.38 8.31 -25.24
C LEU A 416 12.65 9.55 -24.38
N SER A 417 13.91 10.03 -24.30
CA SER A 417 14.24 11.23 -23.51
C SER A 417 13.48 12.46 -23.99
N ALA A 418 13.33 12.63 -25.30
CA ALA A 418 12.56 13.74 -25.88
C ALA A 418 11.05 13.62 -25.57
N GLU A 419 10.51 12.42 -25.63
CA GLU A 419 9.10 12.19 -25.29
C GLU A 419 8.84 12.41 -23.78
N LEU A 420 9.74 11.98 -22.89
CA LEU A 420 9.67 12.23 -21.45
C LEU A 420 9.74 13.74 -21.13
N ALA A 421 10.61 14.48 -21.84
CA ALA A 421 10.70 15.94 -21.69
C ALA A 421 9.41 16.65 -22.13
N LYS A 422 8.82 16.23 -23.26
CA LYS A 422 7.51 16.77 -23.73
C LYS A 422 6.39 16.47 -22.74
N ASP A 423 6.34 15.25 -22.21
CA ASP A 423 5.32 14.85 -21.23
C ASP A 423 5.45 15.70 -19.95
N SER A 424 6.65 15.85 -19.42
CA SER A 424 6.92 16.70 -18.26
C SER A 424 6.54 18.17 -18.49
N ALA A 425 6.85 18.73 -19.66
CA ALA A 425 6.49 20.10 -20.01
C ALA A 425 4.96 20.29 -20.13
N ARG A 426 4.26 19.31 -20.69
CA ARG A 426 2.80 19.32 -20.81
C ARG A 426 2.10 19.38 -19.43
N TYR A 427 2.65 18.67 -18.44
CA TYR A 427 2.07 18.68 -17.07
C TYR A 427 2.44 19.90 -16.26
N ALA A 428 3.61 20.50 -16.49
CA ALA A 428 3.99 21.76 -15.88
C ALA A 428 3.08 22.93 -16.31
N GLN A 429 2.49 22.86 -17.52
CA GLN A 429 1.59 23.86 -18.08
C GLN A 429 0.10 23.61 -17.81
N ALA A 430 -0.27 22.40 -17.36
CA ALA A 430 -1.67 22.07 -17.10
C ALA A 430 -2.13 22.64 -15.75
N ASP A 431 -3.09 23.54 -15.81
CA ASP A 431 -3.74 24.19 -14.64
C ASP A 431 -4.73 23.25 -13.90
N GLU A 432 -4.65 21.94 -14.17
CA GLU A 432 -5.56 20.95 -13.59
C GLU A 432 -5.10 20.50 -12.19
N PRO A 433 -5.88 20.83 -11.12
CA PRO A 433 -5.51 20.56 -9.73
C PRO A 433 -5.61 19.08 -9.31
N ARG A 434 -5.94 18.15 -10.21
CA ARG A 434 -6.35 16.78 -9.84
C ARG A 434 -5.34 15.66 -10.10
N LEU A 435 -4.21 15.91 -10.76
CA LEU A 435 -3.31 14.84 -11.14
C LEU A 435 -1.87 15.14 -10.69
N VAL A 436 -1.48 14.52 -9.59
CA VAL A 436 -0.07 14.44 -9.17
C VAL A 436 0.63 13.46 -10.10
N ARG A 437 1.32 13.96 -11.11
CA ARG A 437 2.10 13.15 -12.02
C ARG A 437 3.58 13.44 -11.81
N THR A 438 4.27 12.49 -11.20
CA THR A 438 5.71 12.60 -10.99
C THR A 438 6.44 12.07 -12.22
N GLY A 439 7.18 12.92 -12.91
CA GLY A 439 8.13 12.50 -13.96
C GLY A 439 9.31 11.71 -13.38
N PRO A 440 10.14 11.09 -14.26
CA PRO A 440 11.38 10.47 -13.82
C PRO A 440 12.35 11.54 -13.31
N ARG A 441 13.25 11.17 -12.39
CA ARG A 441 14.27 12.11 -11.85
C ARG A 441 15.33 12.48 -12.89
N HIS A 442 15.64 11.54 -13.78
CA HIS A 442 16.71 11.68 -14.76
C HIS A 442 16.18 11.31 -16.15
N PRO A 443 15.33 12.15 -16.77
CA PRO A 443 14.70 11.83 -18.06
C PRO A 443 15.73 11.68 -19.21
N ASP A 444 16.89 12.33 -19.09
CA ASP A 444 17.95 12.31 -20.08
C ASP A 444 19.00 11.21 -19.86
N ASP A 445 18.94 10.49 -18.72
CA ASP A 445 19.87 9.41 -18.37
C ASP A 445 19.18 8.05 -18.42
N LEU A 446 19.12 7.46 -19.61
CA LEU A 446 18.46 6.16 -19.84
C LEU A 446 18.96 5.02 -18.93
N PRO A 447 20.27 4.89 -18.61
CA PRO A 447 20.73 3.93 -17.58
C PRO A 447 20.12 4.15 -16.20
N ARG A 448 19.99 5.40 -15.74
CA ARG A 448 19.33 5.72 -14.45
C ARG A 448 17.83 5.49 -14.48
N LEU A 449 17.19 5.66 -15.63
CA LEU A 449 15.79 5.36 -15.80
C LEU A 449 15.48 3.86 -15.50
N ILE A 450 16.40 2.95 -15.87
CA ILE A 450 16.30 1.53 -15.50
C ILE A 450 16.30 1.37 -13.98
N GLU A 451 17.14 2.08 -13.24
CA GLU A 451 17.18 2.01 -11.78
C GLU A 451 15.91 2.58 -11.14
N GLU A 452 15.33 3.63 -11.73
CA GLU A 452 14.03 4.14 -11.28
C GLU A 452 12.90 3.12 -11.51
N LEU A 453 12.86 2.44 -12.65
CA LEU A 453 11.90 1.36 -12.92
C LEU A 453 12.04 0.17 -11.95
N LYS A 454 13.28 -0.15 -11.53
CA LYS A 454 13.53 -1.15 -10.50
C LYS A 454 13.04 -0.69 -9.14
N THR A 455 13.31 0.57 -8.77
CA THR A 455 12.83 1.14 -7.49
C THR A 455 11.30 1.11 -7.41
N LEU A 456 10.61 1.38 -8.52
CA LEU A 456 9.16 1.26 -8.63
C LEU A 456 8.65 -0.19 -8.65
N GLY A 457 9.54 -1.18 -8.79
CA GLY A 457 9.16 -2.59 -8.90
C GLY A 457 8.60 -2.98 -10.27
N VAL A 458 8.69 -2.12 -11.27
CA VAL A 458 8.27 -2.41 -12.66
C VAL A 458 9.27 -3.34 -13.35
N MET A 459 10.55 -3.19 -13.03
CA MET A 459 11.61 -4.12 -13.42
C MET A 459 12.15 -4.85 -12.19
N THR A 460 12.66 -6.06 -12.37
CA THR A 460 13.31 -6.80 -11.29
C THR A 460 14.75 -6.29 -11.07
N PRO A 461 15.35 -6.52 -9.89
CA PRO A 461 16.78 -6.38 -9.70
C PRO A 461 17.57 -7.15 -10.78
N PRO A 462 18.82 -6.77 -11.08
CA PRO A 462 19.61 -7.42 -12.11
C PRO A 462 19.72 -8.92 -11.88
N ARG A 463 19.49 -9.71 -12.92
CA ARG A 463 19.79 -11.13 -12.90
C ARG A 463 21.31 -11.35 -12.84
N ARG A 464 21.74 -12.53 -12.43
CA ARG A 464 23.17 -12.90 -12.38
C ARG A 464 23.88 -12.73 -13.74
N ASP A 465 23.13 -12.87 -14.83
CA ASP A 465 23.60 -12.70 -16.21
C ASP A 465 23.52 -11.26 -16.73
N GLY A 466 23.14 -10.30 -15.89
CA GLY A 466 23.03 -8.87 -16.22
C GLY A 466 21.78 -8.48 -17.02
N ARG A 467 20.96 -9.45 -17.45
CA ARG A 467 19.73 -9.18 -18.20
C ARG A 467 18.64 -8.57 -17.33
N LEU A 468 17.83 -7.73 -17.97
CA LEU A 468 16.66 -7.12 -17.37
C LEU A 468 15.45 -8.04 -17.48
N ASP A 469 14.61 -8.05 -16.46
CA ASP A 469 13.38 -8.82 -16.44
C ASP A 469 12.22 -7.97 -15.92
N LEU A 470 11.01 -8.22 -16.43
CA LEU A 470 9.78 -7.63 -15.94
C LEU A 470 8.93 -8.72 -15.29
N PRO A 471 8.40 -8.48 -14.08
CA PRO A 471 7.48 -9.40 -13.43
C PRO A 471 6.17 -9.51 -14.21
N ASP A 472 5.50 -10.66 -14.08
CA ASP A 472 4.30 -10.95 -14.86
C ASP A 472 3.16 -9.96 -14.61
N VAL A 473 3.06 -9.41 -13.43
CA VAL A 473 2.06 -8.38 -13.08
C VAL A 473 2.16 -7.10 -13.94
N TYR A 474 3.31 -6.82 -14.55
CA TYR A 474 3.49 -5.73 -15.53
C TYR A 474 3.65 -6.24 -16.94
N ARG A 475 4.46 -7.28 -17.12
CA ARG A 475 4.80 -7.85 -18.43
C ARG A 475 3.57 -8.20 -19.27
N ILE A 476 2.57 -8.82 -18.64
CA ILE A 476 1.38 -9.33 -19.33
C ILE A 476 0.60 -8.18 -19.96
N ALA A 477 0.30 -7.13 -19.20
CA ALA A 477 -0.47 -5.99 -19.69
C ALA A 477 0.30 -5.14 -20.72
N PHE A 478 1.63 -5.06 -20.59
CA PHE A 478 2.47 -4.37 -21.58
C PHE A 478 2.78 -5.22 -22.83
N GLY A 479 2.24 -6.44 -22.94
CA GLY A 479 2.38 -7.28 -24.13
C GLY A 479 3.78 -7.85 -24.38
N LEU A 480 4.60 -8.05 -23.33
CA LEU A 480 5.89 -8.71 -23.47
C LEU A 480 5.76 -10.23 -23.27
N GLY A 481 6.52 -11.00 -24.06
CA GLY A 481 6.67 -12.44 -23.90
C GLY A 481 7.66 -12.81 -22.79
N ARG A 482 7.69 -14.11 -22.40
CA ARG A 482 8.67 -14.62 -21.43
C ARG A 482 9.34 -15.88 -21.92
N ARG A 483 10.66 -15.96 -21.75
CA ARG A 483 11.46 -17.17 -21.90
C ARG A 483 11.90 -17.69 -20.53
N GLY A 484 11.52 -18.93 -20.19
CA GLY A 484 11.85 -19.55 -18.91
C GLY A 484 10.76 -19.38 -17.83
N GLY A 485 11.09 -19.80 -16.60
CA GLY A 485 10.17 -19.78 -15.48
C GLY A 485 10.02 -18.40 -14.85
N VAL A 486 8.92 -18.22 -14.13
CA VAL A 486 8.65 -17.02 -13.33
C VAL A 486 9.51 -17.06 -12.05
N PRO A 487 10.07 -15.92 -11.61
CA PRO A 487 10.73 -15.83 -10.30
C PRO A 487 9.79 -16.28 -9.18
N ARG A 488 10.34 -16.90 -8.14
CA ARG A 488 9.54 -17.33 -6.98
C ARG A 488 9.56 -16.26 -5.91
N ALA A 489 8.43 -16.04 -5.24
CA ALA A 489 8.37 -15.24 -4.03
C ALA A 489 9.32 -15.82 -2.98
N LYS A 490 9.98 -14.95 -2.22
CA LYS A 490 10.71 -15.40 -1.02
C LYS A 490 9.67 -15.87 0.00
N ALA A 491 9.92 -17.03 0.58
CA ALA A 491 9.11 -17.57 1.67
C ALA A 491 9.18 -16.67 2.91
#